data_9d20570f04dda66951934f133ba2a140
#
_entry.id   9d20570f04dda66951934f133ba2a140
#
_cell.length_a   1.000
_cell.length_b   1.000
_cell.length_c   1.000
_cell.angle_alpha   90.00
_cell.angle_beta   90.00
_cell.angle_gamma   90.00
#
_symmetry.space_group_name_H-M   'P 1'
#
loop_
_entity.id
_entity.type
_entity.pdbx_description
1 polymer ?
#
loop_
_entity_poly.entity_id
_entity_poly.type
_entity_poly.pdbx_seq_one_letter_code
_entity_poly.pdbx_strand_id
1 'polypeptide(L)'
;MESMTGYGESHFSVEGVQLVCSARSVNSRFLDVELHYPPELSWFKSHTEEIIRSRFSRGRIEVAFSSSAPLPVDIAFNTDIIAQYERFLAQQTGKKKVNLDPRDFLQLPGFMEKRVKNWRSYQNKFDFHLLRALIKMQRARLAEGKRTTRVCLTHLRYLARIQRRIGVLHTQAHKKKQIGLRHRIYADLISFPADPSRGEKEKIRGERKLAMQAAQLIWHERRDELLRLVHNDASEEISRIGMHISRMREIFLRKESAGRELEFFLQELQRETNTIASKAQDGEINSLTVVMKTEIEKLREQVRNLE
;
A
#
# COMPACT_ATOMS: atom_id res chain seq x y z
N MET A 1 6.76 6.64 -7.77
CA MET A 1 6.15 6.04 -6.59
C MET A 1 7.21 5.24 -5.82
N GLU A 2 7.20 5.38 -4.51
CA GLU A 2 8.08 4.66 -3.58
C GLU A 2 7.27 3.62 -2.80
N SER A 3 7.92 2.54 -2.34
CA SER A 3 7.34 1.68 -1.32
C SER A 3 7.49 2.32 0.05
N MET A 4 6.58 2.07 0.96
CA MET A 4 6.74 2.48 2.36
C MET A 4 7.70 1.57 3.14
N THR A 5 8.05 0.40 2.59
CA THR A 5 8.96 -0.57 3.20
C THR A 5 10.35 -0.45 2.60
N GLY A 6 11.38 -0.53 3.45
CA GLY A 6 12.76 -0.48 3.02
C GLY A 6 13.73 -0.76 4.15
N TYR A 7 14.93 -1.19 3.81
CA TYR A 7 16.01 -1.47 4.73
C TYR A 7 17.34 -0.97 4.17
N GLY A 8 18.18 -0.44 5.06
CA GLY A 8 19.53 -0.06 4.74
C GLY A 8 20.42 -0.15 5.96
N GLU A 9 21.65 -0.55 5.76
CA GLU A 9 22.65 -0.66 6.84
C GLU A 9 24.00 -0.12 6.42
N SER A 10 24.79 0.30 7.41
CA SER A 10 26.14 0.80 7.23
C SER A 10 27.03 0.31 8.37
N HIS A 11 28.11 -0.40 8.01
CA HIS A 11 29.09 -0.94 8.95
C HIS A 11 30.28 0.01 9.06
N PHE A 12 30.80 0.19 10.27
CA PHE A 12 31.96 1.01 10.53
C PHE A 12 32.61 0.61 11.86
N SER A 13 33.81 1.10 12.10
CA SER A 13 34.50 0.89 13.37
C SER A 13 34.89 2.22 14.01
N VAL A 14 34.77 2.31 15.33
CA VAL A 14 35.26 3.42 16.14
C VAL A 14 36.00 2.84 17.31
N GLU A 15 37.22 3.29 17.57
CA GLU A 15 38.05 2.82 18.69
C GLU A 15 38.21 1.28 18.75
N GLY A 16 38.34 0.64 17.61
CA GLY A 16 38.46 -0.81 17.52
C GLY A 16 37.14 -1.59 17.64
N VAL A 17 36.03 -0.94 17.99
CA VAL A 17 34.70 -1.58 18.08
C VAL A 17 34.00 -1.49 16.76
N GLN A 18 33.45 -2.61 16.29
CA GLN A 18 32.60 -2.65 15.11
C GLN A 18 31.18 -2.19 15.47
N LEU A 19 30.67 -1.26 14.69
CA LEU A 19 29.34 -0.67 14.82
C LEU A 19 28.53 -0.89 13.54
N VAL A 20 27.25 -1.10 13.69
CA VAL A 20 26.29 -1.17 12.59
C VAL A 20 25.20 -0.13 12.84
N CYS A 21 25.02 0.74 11.86
CA CYS A 21 23.86 1.60 11.80
C CYS A 21 22.86 0.98 10.82
N SER A 22 21.70 0.60 11.28
CA SER A 22 20.58 0.11 10.45
C SER A 22 19.43 1.09 10.45
N ALA A 23 18.78 1.24 9.30
CA ALA A 23 17.60 2.03 9.10
C ALA A 23 16.53 1.18 8.43
N ARG A 24 15.34 1.13 8.99
CA ARG A 24 14.19 0.39 8.48
C ARG A 24 12.99 1.32 8.38
N SER A 25 12.23 1.18 7.28
CA SER A 25 10.96 1.87 7.09
C SER A 25 9.85 0.85 6.95
N VAL A 26 8.71 1.10 7.60
CA VAL A 26 7.48 0.32 7.49
C VAL A 26 6.28 1.24 7.25
N ASN A 27 5.20 0.67 6.71
CA ASN A 27 4.00 1.42 6.43
C ASN A 27 3.39 1.97 7.71
N SER A 28 3.18 3.29 7.77
CA SER A 28 2.42 3.98 8.81
C SER A 28 1.71 5.20 8.22
N ARG A 29 0.56 5.54 8.81
CA ARG A 29 -0.23 6.71 8.38
C ARG A 29 0.47 8.04 8.65
N PHE A 30 1.21 8.12 9.75
CA PHE A 30 1.97 9.29 10.20
C PHE A 30 3.44 8.96 10.25
N LEU A 31 4.29 10.00 10.29
CA LEU A 31 5.70 9.81 10.56
C LEU A 31 5.89 9.46 12.03
N ASP A 32 6.38 8.27 12.28
CA ASP A 32 6.78 7.77 13.59
C ASP A 32 8.27 7.42 13.54
N VAL A 33 9.04 7.88 14.54
CA VAL A 33 10.49 7.70 14.59
C VAL A 33 10.85 6.90 15.83
N GLU A 34 11.48 5.77 15.63
CA GLU A 34 11.91 4.87 16.67
C GLU A 34 13.43 4.71 16.66
N LEU A 35 14.09 5.00 17.81
CA LEU A 35 15.54 5.07 17.89
C LEU A 35 16.06 4.12 18.98
N HIS A 36 16.83 3.11 18.56
CA HIS A 36 17.44 2.09 19.40
C HIS A 36 18.96 2.29 19.45
N TYR A 37 19.44 2.91 20.52
CA TYR A 37 20.84 3.28 20.65
C TYR A 37 21.41 2.73 21.95
N PRO A 38 22.70 2.32 21.98
CA PRO A 38 23.43 2.10 23.22
C PRO A 38 23.36 3.36 24.11
N PRO A 39 23.34 3.20 25.44
CA PRO A 39 23.25 4.33 26.38
C PRO A 39 24.29 5.42 26.11
N GLU A 40 25.48 5.03 25.70
CA GLU A 40 26.61 5.92 25.43
C GLU A 40 26.38 6.83 24.21
N LEU A 41 25.47 6.45 23.32
CA LEU A 41 25.10 7.20 22.11
C LEU A 41 23.76 7.94 22.27
N SER A 42 23.18 7.97 23.46
CA SER A 42 21.88 8.62 23.73
C SER A 42 21.84 10.10 23.32
N TRP A 43 22.96 10.80 23.40
CA TRP A 43 23.12 12.20 22.99
C TRP A 43 22.86 12.43 21.49
N PHE A 44 22.99 11.39 20.66
CA PHE A 44 22.84 11.46 19.20
C PHE A 44 21.38 11.28 18.73
N LYS A 45 20.47 10.88 19.63
CA LYS A 45 19.05 10.61 19.29
C LYS A 45 18.33 11.83 18.73
N SER A 46 18.39 12.97 19.43
CA SER A 46 17.69 14.21 18.99
C SER A 46 18.16 14.67 17.62
N HIS A 47 19.46 14.63 17.37
CA HIS A 47 20.04 14.98 16.08
C HIS A 47 19.59 14.02 14.96
N THR A 48 19.51 12.71 15.25
CA THR A 48 18.99 11.72 14.30
C THR A 48 17.53 11.97 13.98
N GLU A 49 16.72 12.28 14.98
CA GLU A 49 15.30 12.57 14.81
C GLU A 49 15.08 13.79 13.91
N GLU A 50 15.86 14.85 14.09
CA GLU A 50 15.83 16.04 13.22
C GLU A 50 16.15 15.69 11.75
N ILE A 51 17.20 14.90 11.53
CA ILE A 51 17.59 14.43 10.18
C ILE A 51 16.46 13.63 9.54
N ILE A 52 15.81 12.74 10.29
CA ILE A 52 14.72 11.92 9.75
C ILE A 52 13.50 12.78 9.43
N ARG A 53 13.08 13.67 10.35
CA ARG A 53 11.93 14.56 10.16
C ARG A 53 12.11 15.54 9.00
N SER A 54 13.34 15.95 8.71
CA SER A 54 13.64 16.82 7.57
C SER A 54 13.57 16.11 6.20
N ARG A 55 13.64 14.77 6.18
CA ARG A 55 13.74 13.97 4.94
C ARG A 55 12.50 13.15 4.63
N PHE A 56 11.71 12.81 5.64
CA PHE A 56 10.56 11.93 5.53
C PHE A 56 9.32 12.60 6.11
N SER A 57 8.21 12.50 5.39
CA SER A 57 6.92 13.08 5.81
C SER A 57 5.97 12.04 6.39
N ARG A 58 6.22 10.74 6.16
CA ARG A 58 5.32 9.64 6.50
C ARG A 58 6.08 8.32 6.66
N GLY A 59 5.45 7.37 7.36
CA GLY A 59 6.00 6.03 7.60
C GLY A 59 6.60 5.92 9.00
N ARG A 60 6.72 4.69 9.52
CA ARG A 60 7.48 4.42 10.73
C ARG A 60 8.91 4.13 10.35
N ILE A 61 9.84 4.96 10.82
CA ILE A 61 11.27 4.85 10.56
C ILE A 61 11.97 4.43 11.85
N GLU A 62 12.56 3.27 11.82
CA GLU A 62 13.33 2.70 12.90
C GLU A 62 14.82 2.81 12.56
N VAL A 63 15.59 3.46 13.44
CA VAL A 63 17.06 3.53 13.33
C VAL A 63 17.70 2.92 14.56
N ALA A 64 18.59 1.97 14.32
CA ALA A 64 19.32 1.32 15.38
C ALA A 64 20.84 1.43 15.17
N PHE A 65 21.56 1.77 16.25
CA PHE A 65 23.00 1.55 16.34
C PHE A 65 23.26 0.35 17.23
N SER A 66 23.96 -0.63 16.72
CA SER A 66 24.39 -1.81 17.46
C SER A 66 25.90 -1.94 17.41
N SER A 67 26.48 -2.49 18.46
CA SER A 67 27.92 -2.74 18.56
C SER A 67 28.19 -4.22 18.79
N SER A 68 29.29 -4.74 18.23
CA SER A 68 29.72 -6.12 18.40
C SER A 68 30.27 -6.43 19.80
N ALA A 69 30.64 -5.37 20.54
CA ALA A 69 31.14 -5.44 21.91
C ALA A 69 30.65 -4.19 22.68
N PRO A 70 30.68 -4.21 24.03
CA PRO A 70 30.40 -3.01 24.81
C PRO A 70 31.29 -1.85 24.37
N LEU A 71 30.67 -0.65 24.29
CA LEU A 71 31.43 0.54 23.91
C LEU A 71 32.45 0.87 24.99
N PRO A 72 33.71 1.25 24.63
CA PRO A 72 34.72 1.60 25.59
C PRO A 72 34.27 2.74 26.50
N VAL A 73 34.54 2.58 27.77
CA VAL A 73 34.36 3.61 28.79
C VAL A 73 35.73 4.01 29.35
N ASP A 74 35.89 5.26 29.64
CA ASP A 74 37.07 5.71 30.35
C ASP A 74 36.93 5.37 31.85
N ILE A 75 38.01 4.87 32.45
CA ILE A 75 38.05 4.67 33.90
C ILE A 75 38.77 5.87 34.52
N ALA A 76 38.08 6.61 35.35
CA ALA A 76 38.70 7.64 36.18
C ALA A 76 38.90 7.10 37.59
N PHE A 77 40.06 7.38 38.14
CA PHE A 77 40.35 7.07 39.51
C PHE A 77 40.16 8.32 40.39
N ASN A 78 39.35 8.20 41.43
CA ASN A 78 39.13 9.29 42.36
C ASN A 78 40.24 9.30 43.42
N THR A 79 41.25 10.12 43.16
CA THR A 79 42.42 10.25 44.08
C THR A 79 42.10 10.88 45.40
N ASP A 80 40.98 11.65 45.50
CA ASP A 80 40.55 12.28 46.75
C ASP A 80 40.10 11.26 47.79
N ILE A 81 39.49 10.16 47.34
CA ILE A 81 39.12 9.03 48.20
C ILE A 81 40.34 8.37 48.81
N ILE A 82 41.40 8.22 48.03
CA ILE A 82 42.68 7.69 48.54
C ILE A 82 43.18 8.59 49.68
N ALA A 83 43.27 9.88 49.41
CA ALA A 83 43.78 10.84 50.42
C ALA A 83 42.89 10.92 51.69
N GLN A 84 41.57 10.71 51.57
CA GLN A 84 40.69 10.60 52.72
C GLN A 84 40.93 9.31 53.52
N TYR A 85 41.10 8.21 52.82
CA TYR A 85 41.31 6.91 53.42
C TYR A 85 42.67 6.83 54.10
N GLU A 86 43.73 7.35 53.49
CA GLU A 86 45.06 7.48 54.11
C GLU A 86 45.00 8.32 55.38
N ARG A 87 44.32 9.44 55.37
CA ARG A 87 44.14 10.31 56.59
C ARG A 87 43.40 9.57 57.70
N PHE A 88 42.34 8.85 57.35
CA PHE A 88 41.57 8.06 58.31
C PHE A 88 42.47 6.99 58.99
N LEU A 89 43.21 6.21 58.18
CA LEU A 89 44.10 5.16 58.66
C LEU A 89 45.26 5.76 59.52
N ALA A 90 45.81 6.89 59.11
CA ALA A 90 46.86 7.55 59.90
C ALA A 90 46.36 7.97 61.30
N GLN A 91 45.10 8.42 61.37
CA GLN A 91 44.46 8.74 62.65
C GLN A 91 44.21 7.52 63.53
N GLN A 92 43.81 6.41 62.96
CA GLN A 92 43.52 5.15 63.65
C GLN A 92 44.79 4.43 64.15
N THR A 93 45.85 4.45 63.32
CA THR A 93 47.07 3.67 63.56
C THR A 93 48.19 4.46 64.26
N GLY A 94 48.07 5.80 64.41
CA GLY A 94 49.10 6.65 64.89
C GLY A 94 50.37 6.76 64.04
N LYS A 95 50.36 6.17 62.84
CA LYS A 95 51.49 6.17 61.93
C LYS A 95 51.33 7.26 60.86
N LYS A 96 52.38 8.09 60.69
CA LYS A 96 52.40 9.19 59.72
C LYS A 96 52.34 8.69 58.20
N LYS A 97 52.69 7.45 57.94
CA LYS A 97 52.55 6.80 56.59
C LYS A 97 52.04 5.38 56.76
N VAL A 98 50.95 5.08 56.14
CA VAL A 98 50.39 3.75 56.01
C VAL A 98 50.76 3.23 54.61
N ASN A 99 51.46 2.13 54.52
CA ASN A 99 51.76 1.48 53.25
C ASN A 99 50.47 0.71 52.83
N LEU A 100 49.71 1.22 51.86
CA LEU A 100 48.54 0.58 51.34
C LEU A 100 48.89 -0.26 50.12
N ASP A 101 48.34 -1.46 50.02
CA ASP A 101 48.42 -2.25 48.82
C ASP A 101 47.51 -1.64 47.74
N PRO A 102 47.96 -1.46 46.51
CA PRO A 102 47.08 -0.97 45.40
C PRO A 102 45.79 -1.78 45.24
N ARG A 103 45.75 -3.03 45.70
CA ARG A 103 44.53 -3.86 45.68
C ARG A 103 43.46 -3.38 46.63
N ASP A 104 43.86 -2.75 47.75
CA ASP A 104 42.89 -2.22 48.75
C ASP A 104 42.07 -1.07 48.16
N PHE A 105 42.65 -0.26 47.26
CA PHE A 105 41.95 0.83 46.60
C PHE A 105 40.84 0.34 45.64
N LEU A 106 41.01 -0.83 45.00
CA LEU A 106 40.03 -1.41 44.12
C LEU A 106 38.73 -1.80 44.84
N GLN A 107 38.79 -2.00 46.15
CA GLN A 107 37.63 -2.34 46.97
C GLN A 107 36.96 -1.11 47.59
N LEU A 108 37.53 0.08 47.47
CA LEU A 108 36.93 1.29 48.00
C LEU A 108 35.75 1.77 47.11
N PRO A 109 34.54 1.93 47.70
CA PRO A 109 33.41 2.49 46.98
C PRO A 109 33.72 3.89 46.43
N GLY A 110 33.48 4.09 45.13
CA GLY A 110 33.71 5.38 44.50
C GLY A 110 35.15 5.63 44.04
N PHE A 111 36.10 4.71 44.28
CA PHE A 111 37.51 4.85 43.81
C PHE A 111 37.58 4.76 42.27
N MET A 112 36.89 3.82 41.65
CA MET A 112 36.78 3.71 40.20
C MET A 112 35.44 4.24 39.71
N GLU A 113 35.49 5.28 38.93
CA GLU A 113 34.32 5.83 38.26
C GLU A 113 34.39 5.49 36.76
N LYS A 114 33.33 4.85 36.26
CA LYS A 114 33.17 4.69 34.81
C LYS A 114 32.77 6.04 34.24
N ARG A 115 33.63 6.69 33.49
CA ARG A 115 33.29 7.89 32.72
C ARG A 115 32.91 7.50 31.30
N VAL A 116 31.76 8.00 30.86
CA VAL A 116 31.37 7.83 29.46
C VAL A 116 32.37 8.59 28.59
N LYS A 117 33.03 7.85 27.70
CA LYS A 117 33.96 8.45 26.73
C LYS A 117 33.24 9.54 25.92
N ASN A 118 33.94 10.58 25.52
CA ASN A 118 33.36 11.65 24.71
C ASN A 118 33.14 11.20 23.27
N TRP A 119 32.07 10.43 23.04
CA TRP A 119 31.67 9.95 21.71
C TRP A 119 31.27 11.08 20.75
N ARG A 120 31.00 12.29 21.24
CA ARG A 120 30.66 13.47 20.41
C ARG A 120 31.79 13.85 19.44
N SER A 121 33.05 13.56 19.77
CA SER A 121 34.20 13.77 18.88
C SER A 121 34.11 12.98 17.56
N TYR A 122 33.32 11.92 17.53
CA TYR A 122 33.07 11.09 16.34
C TYR A 122 31.75 11.42 15.63
N GLN A 123 31.05 12.50 15.98
CA GLN A 123 29.73 12.86 15.44
C GLN A 123 29.73 12.81 13.89
N ASN A 124 30.67 13.39 13.22
CA ASN A 124 30.75 13.39 11.74
C ASN A 124 30.77 11.97 11.17
N LYS A 125 31.39 11.02 11.87
CA LYS A 125 31.42 9.62 11.45
C LYS A 125 30.07 8.93 11.65
N PHE A 126 29.37 9.21 12.75
CA PHE A 126 28.03 8.73 12.99
C PHE A 126 27.06 9.31 11.95
N ASP A 127 27.13 10.61 11.68
CA ASP A 127 26.33 11.28 10.66
C ASP A 127 26.51 10.66 9.27
N PHE A 128 27.76 10.42 8.88
CA PHE A 128 28.08 9.78 7.59
C PHE A 128 27.42 8.40 7.46
N HIS A 129 27.54 7.56 8.48
CA HIS A 129 27.00 6.21 8.45
C HIS A 129 25.49 6.16 8.61
N LEU A 130 24.88 7.08 9.38
CA LEU A 130 23.44 7.31 9.44
C LEU A 130 22.90 7.67 8.06
N LEU A 131 23.45 8.69 7.43
CA LEU A 131 23.05 9.13 6.09
C LEU A 131 23.19 8.02 5.05
N ARG A 132 24.27 7.25 5.13
CA ARG A 132 24.49 6.10 4.24
C ARG A 132 23.44 4.99 4.44
N ALA A 133 23.05 4.70 5.67
CA ALA A 133 21.98 3.74 5.96
C ALA A 133 20.63 4.25 5.45
N LEU A 134 20.30 5.52 5.69
CA LEU A 134 19.06 6.15 5.20
C LEU A 134 19.00 6.17 3.66
N ILE A 135 20.09 6.50 2.98
CA ILE A 135 20.17 6.48 1.51
C ILE A 135 19.96 5.07 0.96
N LYS A 136 20.55 4.04 1.57
CA LYS A 136 20.35 2.64 1.17
C LYS A 136 18.89 2.22 1.37
N MET A 137 18.28 2.59 2.51
CA MET A 137 16.87 2.35 2.80
C MET A 137 15.98 3.03 1.74
N GLN A 138 16.25 4.28 1.40
CA GLN A 138 15.49 5.01 0.37
C GLN A 138 15.64 4.38 -1.02
N ARG A 139 16.84 3.93 -1.39
CA ARG A 139 17.06 3.18 -2.65
C ARG A 139 16.27 1.86 -2.67
N ALA A 140 16.20 1.14 -1.56
CA ALA A 140 15.40 -0.07 -1.43
C ALA A 140 13.90 0.25 -1.63
N ARG A 141 13.38 1.30 -0.98
CA ARG A 141 12.00 1.81 -1.17
C ARG A 141 11.67 2.11 -2.64
N LEU A 142 12.58 2.81 -3.32
CA LEU A 142 12.44 3.13 -4.75
C LEU A 142 12.44 1.88 -5.63
N ALA A 143 13.33 0.93 -5.37
CA ALA A 143 13.42 -0.31 -6.14
C ALA A 143 12.17 -1.18 -5.97
N GLU A 144 11.69 -1.30 -4.72
CA GLU A 144 10.47 -2.02 -4.40
C GLU A 144 9.22 -1.33 -4.97
N GLY A 145 9.11 0.00 -4.84
CA GLY A 145 8.02 0.78 -5.42
C GLY A 145 7.91 0.60 -6.94
N LYS A 146 9.04 0.59 -7.66
CA LYS A 146 9.08 0.29 -9.10
C LYS A 146 8.59 -1.13 -9.42
N ARG A 147 8.93 -2.12 -8.58
CA ARG A 147 8.47 -3.51 -8.74
C ARG A 147 6.96 -3.60 -8.53
N THR A 148 6.47 -3.05 -7.43
CA THR A 148 5.04 -3.02 -7.09
C THR A 148 4.23 -2.29 -8.17
N THR A 149 4.70 -1.15 -8.67
CA THR A 149 4.07 -0.44 -9.79
C THR A 149 3.92 -1.31 -11.04
N ARG A 150 4.93 -2.12 -11.39
CA ARG A 150 4.84 -3.05 -12.53
C ARG A 150 3.76 -4.12 -12.31
N VAL A 151 3.68 -4.66 -11.09
CA VAL A 151 2.64 -5.63 -10.70
C VAL A 151 1.27 -4.99 -10.82
N CYS A 152 1.07 -3.79 -10.26
CA CYS A 152 -0.19 -3.04 -10.36
C CYS A 152 -0.61 -2.79 -11.82
N LEU A 153 0.32 -2.40 -12.68
CA LEU A 153 0.04 -2.21 -14.11
C LEU A 153 -0.36 -3.53 -14.81
N THR A 154 0.13 -4.67 -14.34
CA THR A 154 -0.29 -5.98 -14.86
C THR A 154 -1.73 -6.30 -14.44
N HIS A 155 -2.09 -6.06 -13.19
CA HIS A 155 -3.46 -6.20 -12.69
C HIS A 155 -4.42 -5.28 -13.44
N LEU A 156 -4.05 -4.02 -13.69
CA LEU A 156 -4.87 -3.09 -14.48
C LEU A 156 -5.09 -3.56 -15.92
N ARG A 157 -4.07 -4.14 -16.57
CA ARG A 157 -4.22 -4.72 -17.90
C ARG A 157 -5.20 -5.91 -17.89
N TYR A 158 -5.16 -6.73 -16.85
CA TYR A 158 -6.07 -7.85 -16.68
C TYR A 158 -7.50 -7.37 -16.44
N LEU A 159 -7.71 -6.39 -15.55
CA LEU A 159 -9.02 -5.74 -15.34
C LEU A 159 -9.58 -5.15 -16.65
N ALA A 160 -8.75 -4.51 -17.47
CA ALA A 160 -9.17 -3.98 -18.75
C ALA A 160 -9.59 -5.08 -19.75
N ARG A 161 -9.00 -6.28 -19.68
CA ARG A 161 -9.45 -7.43 -20.51
C ARG A 161 -10.82 -7.94 -20.06
N ILE A 162 -11.01 -8.08 -18.72
CA ILE A 162 -12.29 -8.51 -18.16
C ILE A 162 -13.39 -7.50 -18.55
N GLN A 163 -13.14 -6.21 -18.36
CA GLN A 163 -14.08 -5.12 -18.69
C GLN A 163 -14.51 -5.20 -20.18
N ARG A 164 -13.54 -5.38 -21.10
CA ARG A 164 -13.86 -5.54 -22.53
C ARG A 164 -14.69 -6.80 -22.81
N ARG A 165 -14.39 -7.93 -22.15
CA ARG A 165 -15.15 -9.17 -22.32
C ARG A 165 -16.58 -8.99 -21.82
N ILE A 166 -16.78 -8.36 -20.66
CA ILE A 166 -18.10 -8.01 -20.13
C ILE A 166 -18.86 -7.13 -21.14
N GLY A 167 -18.21 -6.12 -21.72
CA GLY A 167 -18.81 -5.24 -22.72
C GLY A 167 -19.30 -5.99 -23.97
N VAL A 168 -18.53 -6.94 -24.47
CA VAL A 168 -18.92 -7.79 -25.62
C VAL A 168 -20.12 -8.65 -25.25
N LEU A 169 -20.08 -9.34 -24.11
CA LEU A 169 -21.19 -10.20 -23.65
C LEU A 169 -22.46 -9.40 -23.40
N HIS A 170 -22.34 -8.24 -22.75
CA HIS A 170 -23.45 -7.35 -22.51
C HIS A 170 -24.12 -6.91 -23.84
N THR A 171 -23.33 -6.51 -24.83
CA THR A 171 -23.83 -6.12 -26.15
C THR A 171 -24.53 -7.29 -26.85
N GLN A 172 -23.99 -8.51 -26.75
CA GLN A 172 -24.60 -9.72 -27.32
C GLN A 172 -25.92 -10.06 -26.59
N ALA A 173 -25.92 -10.04 -25.25
CA ALA A 173 -27.13 -10.28 -24.45
C ALA A 173 -28.22 -9.26 -24.78
N HIS A 174 -27.85 -7.97 -24.90
CA HIS A 174 -28.77 -6.92 -25.29
C HIS A 174 -29.39 -7.15 -26.66
N LYS A 175 -28.59 -7.51 -27.67
CA LYS A 175 -29.08 -7.86 -29.02
C LYS A 175 -30.04 -9.05 -28.98
N LYS A 176 -29.69 -10.15 -28.28
CA LYS A 176 -30.56 -11.32 -28.13
C LYS A 176 -31.92 -10.96 -27.52
N LYS A 177 -31.91 -10.17 -26.46
CA LYS A 177 -33.15 -9.71 -25.79
C LYS A 177 -33.98 -8.79 -26.69
N GLN A 178 -33.33 -7.92 -27.46
CA GLN A 178 -33.98 -7.05 -28.45
C GLN A 178 -34.72 -7.89 -29.50
N ILE A 179 -34.07 -8.92 -30.07
CA ILE A 179 -34.67 -9.86 -31.03
C ILE A 179 -35.82 -10.62 -30.35
N GLY A 180 -35.63 -11.14 -29.13
CA GLY A 180 -36.64 -11.90 -28.42
C GLY A 180 -37.88 -11.03 -28.09
N LEU A 181 -37.70 -9.77 -27.66
CA LEU A 181 -38.81 -8.85 -27.43
C LEU A 181 -39.58 -8.54 -28.72
N ARG A 182 -38.85 -8.29 -29.80
CA ARG A 182 -39.43 -8.10 -31.12
C ARG A 182 -40.27 -9.31 -31.53
N HIS A 183 -39.77 -10.53 -31.40
CA HIS A 183 -40.52 -11.76 -31.71
C HIS A 183 -41.77 -11.91 -30.85
N ARG A 184 -41.74 -11.58 -29.55
CA ARG A 184 -42.93 -11.65 -28.71
C ARG A 184 -43.99 -10.65 -29.13
N ILE A 185 -43.65 -9.39 -29.42
CA ILE A 185 -44.58 -8.38 -29.91
C ILE A 185 -45.22 -8.87 -31.23
N TYR A 186 -44.45 -9.43 -32.13
CA TYR A 186 -45.02 -9.97 -33.38
C TYR A 186 -45.89 -11.19 -33.13
N ALA A 187 -45.55 -12.10 -32.22
CA ALA A 187 -46.35 -13.28 -31.92
C ALA A 187 -47.69 -12.91 -31.28
N ASP A 188 -47.67 -11.95 -30.31
CA ASP A 188 -48.85 -11.50 -29.61
C ASP A 188 -49.84 -10.76 -30.53
N LEU A 189 -49.31 -9.99 -31.51
CA LEU A 189 -50.15 -9.25 -32.47
C LEU A 189 -50.63 -10.08 -33.65
N ILE A 190 -49.97 -11.22 -33.91
CA ILE A 190 -50.25 -12.08 -35.09
C ILE A 190 -50.79 -13.46 -34.64
N SER A 191 -51.35 -13.57 -33.41
CA SER A 191 -51.98 -14.81 -32.97
C SER A 191 -53.35 -14.97 -33.64
N PHE A 192 -53.38 -15.74 -34.76
CA PHE A 192 -54.60 -16.13 -35.45
C PHE A 192 -54.92 -17.60 -35.21
N PRO A 193 -56.21 -18.02 -35.34
CA PRO A 193 -56.59 -19.43 -35.19
C PRO A 193 -55.76 -20.39 -36.05
N ALA A 194 -55.43 -21.54 -35.52
CA ALA A 194 -54.52 -22.48 -36.15
C ALA A 194 -55.09 -23.18 -37.42
N ASP A 195 -56.45 -23.24 -37.54
CA ASP A 195 -57.07 -23.93 -38.64
C ASP A 195 -58.26 -23.14 -39.19
N PRO A 196 -58.03 -22.20 -40.15
CA PRO A 196 -59.11 -21.41 -40.75
C PRO A 196 -59.83 -22.19 -41.83
N SER A 197 -61.18 -22.06 -41.87
CA SER A 197 -62.00 -22.59 -42.94
C SER A 197 -61.64 -22.01 -44.32
N ARG A 198 -61.98 -22.73 -45.41
CA ARG A 198 -61.50 -22.41 -46.79
C ARG A 198 -61.86 -20.97 -47.24
N GLY A 199 -62.95 -20.37 -46.76
CA GLY A 199 -63.39 -19.00 -47.09
C GLY A 199 -62.75 -17.89 -46.22
N GLU A 200 -62.11 -18.22 -45.09
CA GLU A 200 -61.48 -17.28 -44.18
C GLU A 200 -60.00 -16.99 -44.49
N LYS A 201 -59.40 -17.80 -45.37
CA LYS A 201 -57.94 -17.73 -45.67
C LYS A 201 -57.49 -16.40 -46.29
N GLU A 202 -58.30 -15.79 -47.16
CA GLU A 202 -57.96 -14.50 -47.78
C GLU A 202 -58.15 -13.34 -46.77
N LYS A 203 -59.21 -13.38 -45.98
CA LYS A 203 -59.48 -12.38 -44.94
C LYS A 203 -58.38 -12.39 -43.88
N ILE A 204 -57.99 -13.57 -43.42
CA ILE A 204 -56.89 -13.77 -42.43
C ILE A 204 -55.54 -13.34 -43.04
N ARG A 205 -55.31 -13.54 -44.35
CA ARG A 205 -54.10 -13.04 -45.02
C ARG A 205 -54.00 -11.51 -45.03
N GLY A 206 -55.12 -10.81 -45.22
CA GLY A 206 -55.20 -9.34 -45.14
C GLY A 206 -54.97 -8.85 -43.73
N GLU A 207 -55.65 -9.46 -42.73
CA GLU A 207 -55.54 -9.13 -41.32
C GLU A 207 -54.11 -9.40 -40.80
N ARG A 208 -53.46 -10.51 -41.19
CA ARG A 208 -52.04 -10.78 -40.88
C ARG A 208 -51.09 -9.71 -41.42
N LYS A 209 -51.32 -9.25 -42.67
CA LYS A 209 -50.51 -8.16 -43.26
C LYS A 209 -50.68 -6.85 -42.52
N LEU A 210 -51.89 -6.50 -42.09
CA LEU A 210 -52.19 -5.31 -41.29
C LEU A 210 -51.57 -5.40 -39.89
N ALA A 211 -51.71 -6.54 -39.22
CA ALA A 211 -51.10 -6.83 -37.90
C ALA A 211 -49.58 -6.73 -37.95
N MET A 212 -48.97 -7.24 -39.05
CA MET A 212 -47.54 -7.19 -39.27
C MET A 212 -47.02 -5.75 -39.46
N GLN A 213 -47.78 -4.92 -40.20
CA GLN A 213 -47.47 -3.49 -40.34
C GLN A 213 -47.63 -2.74 -39.04
N ALA A 214 -48.68 -3.01 -38.27
CA ALA A 214 -48.91 -2.40 -36.94
C ALA A 214 -47.77 -2.81 -35.98
N ALA A 215 -47.38 -4.06 -35.94
CA ALA A 215 -46.27 -4.53 -35.11
C ALA A 215 -44.96 -3.84 -35.47
N GLN A 216 -44.69 -3.62 -36.79
CA GLN A 216 -43.52 -2.87 -37.26
C GLN A 216 -43.56 -1.40 -36.77
N LEU A 217 -44.71 -0.77 -36.86
CA LEU A 217 -44.90 0.64 -36.44
C LEU A 217 -44.70 0.79 -34.92
N ILE A 218 -45.33 -0.08 -34.12
CA ILE A 218 -45.20 -0.08 -32.66
C ILE A 218 -43.73 -0.33 -32.27
N TRP A 219 -43.03 -1.25 -32.93
CA TRP A 219 -41.63 -1.49 -32.72
C TRP A 219 -40.78 -0.26 -33.07
N HIS A 220 -41.07 0.42 -34.15
CA HIS A 220 -40.31 1.56 -34.62
C HIS A 220 -40.51 2.80 -33.69
N GLU A 221 -41.72 3.04 -33.28
CA GLU A 221 -42.07 4.21 -32.45
C GLU A 221 -41.70 4.04 -30.96
N ARG A 222 -41.84 2.82 -30.42
CA ARG A 222 -41.68 2.56 -28.98
C ARG A 222 -40.47 1.65 -28.63
N ARG A 223 -39.63 1.42 -29.57
CA ARG A 223 -38.48 0.51 -29.38
C ARG A 223 -37.66 0.84 -28.15
N ASP A 224 -37.28 2.08 -27.99
CA ASP A 224 -36.38 2.51 -26.91
C ASP A 224 -37.09 2.52 -25.54
N GLU A 225 -38.41 2.82 -25.52
CA GLU A 225 -39.25 2.73 -24.32
C GLU A 225 -39.43 1.26 -23.89
N LEU A 226 -39.76 0.37 -24.80
CA LEU A 226 -39.92 -1.05 -24.56
C LEU A 226 -38.61 -1.70 -24.10
N LEU A 227 -37.48 -1.26 -24.65
CA LEU A 227 -36.16 -1.73 -24.24
C LEU A 227 -35.80 -1.27 -22.84
N ARG A 228 -36.14 -0.04 -22.46
CA ARG A 228 -35.93 0.48 -21.09
C ARG A 228 -36.76 -0.28 -20.05
N LEU A 229 -38.00 -0.66 -20.35
CA LEU A 229 -38.86 -1.44 -19.47
C LEU A 229 -38.35 -2.87 -19.21
N VAL A 230 -37.60 -3.42 -20.15
CA VAL A 230 -37.12 -4.82 -20.06
C VAL A 230 -35.69 -4.92 -19.54
N HIS A 231 -34.92 -3.80 -19.42
CA HIS A 231 -33.50 -3.86 -19.17
C HIS A 231 -32.95 -2.90 -18.13
N ASN A 232 -32.27 -3.51 -17.17
CA ASN A 232 -31.20 -2.88 -16.42
C ASN A 232 -29.95 -2.80 -17.32
N ASP A 233 -29.76 -1.63 -17.96
CA ASP A 233 -28.58 -1.39 -18.80
C ASP A 233 -27.35 -1.13 -17.94
N ALA A 234 -26.29 -1.88 -18.15
CA ALA A 234 -24.99 -1.75 -17.45
C ALA A 234 -23.92 -1.06 -18.31
N SER A 235 -24.30 -0.47 -19.46
CA SER A 235 -23.35 0.14 -20.41
C SER A 235 -22.57 1.29 -19.79
N GLU A 236 -23.22 2.08 -18.93
CA GLU A 236 -22.61 3.21 -18.24
C GLU A 236 -21.53 2.72 -17.26
N GLU A 237 -21.85 1.74 -16.43
CA GLU A 237 -20.91 1.16 -15.45
C GLU A 237 -19.71 0.52 -16.14
N ILE A 238 -19.93 -0.20 -17.25
CA ILE A 238 -18.85 -0.79 -18.04
C ILE A 238 -17.92 0.29 -18.61
N SER A 239 -18.49 1.41 -19.07
CA SER A 239 -17.73 2.56 -19.57
C SER A 239 -16.94 3.24 -18.43
N ARG A 240 -17.57 3.47 -17.27
CA ARG A 240 -16.94 4.08 -16.09
C ARG A 240 -15.76 3.25 -15.59
N ILE A 241 -15.89 1.92 -15.53
CA ILE A 241 -14.77 1.03 -15.20
C ILE A 241 -13.59 1.27 -16.17
N GLY A 242 -13.85 1.37 -17.46
CA GLY A 242 -12.81 1.66 -18.46
C GLY A 242 -12.09 2.99 -18.21
N MET A 243 -12.84 4.04 -17.87
CA MET A 243 -12.28 5.36 -17.53
C MET A 243 -11.44 5.31 -16.24
N HIS A 244 -11.93 4.66 -15.19
CA HIS A 244 -11.20 4.53 -13.92
C HIS A 244 -9.88 3.75 -14.12
N ILE A 245 -9.89 2.65 -14.87
CA ILE A 245 -8.67 1.89 -15.19
C ILE A 245 -7.66 2.77 -15.94
N SER A 246 -8.11 3.56 -16.91
CA SER A 246 -7.25 4.46 -17.69
C SER A 246 -6.64 5.53 -16.78
N ARG A 247 -7.45 6.12 -15.90
CA ARG A 247 -6.99 7.14 -14.95
C ARG A 247 -5.97 6.58 -13.95
N MET A 248 -6.23 5.40 -13.39
CA MET A 248 -5.27 4.74 -12.51
C MET A 248 -3.94 4.45 -13.21
N ARG A 249 -3.98 4.05 -14.50
CA ARG A 249 -2.77 3.83 -15.27
C ARG A 249 -1.94 5.13 -15.43
N GLU A 250 -2.59 6.26 -15.68
CA GLU A 250 -1.93 7.56 -15.74
C GLU A 250 -1.27 7.91 -14.40
N ILE A 251 -1.98 7.68 -13.28
CA ILE A 251 -1.47 7.94 -11.95
C ILE A 251 -0.22 7.11 -11.67
N PHE A 252 -0.20 5.81 -12.01
CA PHE A 252 0.98 4.96 -11.85
C PHE A 252 2.19 5.42 -12.69
N LEU A 253 1.97 6.17 -13.75
CA LEU A 253 3.05 6.72 -14.59
C LEU A 253 3.57 8.06 -14.08
N ARG A 254 2.85 8.75 -13.18
CA ARG A 254 3.32 9.97 -12.52
C ARG A 254 4.41 9.62 -11.49
N LYS A 255 5.29 10.59 -11.20
CA LYS A 255 6.34 10.42 -10.17
C LYS A 255 5.91 10.84 -8.78
N GLU A 256 4.70 11.34 -8.63
CA GLU A 256 4.17 11.90 -7.38
C GLU A 256 3.49 10.84 -6.51
N SER A 257 3.42 11.11 -5.21
CA SER A 257 2.66 10.31 -4.25
C SER A 257 1.17 10.37 -4.58
N ALA A 258 0.54 9.23 -4.79
CA ALA A 258 -0.86 9.17 -5.23
C ALA A 258 -1.67 8.02 -4.59
N GLY A 259 -1.20 7.49 -3.46
CA GLY A 259 -1.86 6.36 -2.80
C GLY A 259 -3.34 6.60 -2.47
N ARG A 260 -3.71 7.82 -2.01
CA ARG A 260 -5.11 8.18 -1.73
C ARG A 260 -5.97 8.25 -3.00
N GLU A 261 -5.42 8.80 -4.08
CA GLU A 261 -6.12 8.90 -5.36
C GLU A 261 -6.38 7.50 -5.94
N LEU A 262 -5.40 6.61 -5.86
CA LEU A 262 -5.54 5.21 -6.26
C LEU A 262 -6.59 4.47 -5.43
N GLU A 263 -6.61 4.65 -4.10
CA GLU A 263 -7.60 4.03 -3.22
C GLU A 263 -9.02 4.49 -3.56
N PHE A 264 -9.22 5.77 -3.87
CA PHE A 264 -10.50 6.30 -4.35
C PHE A 264 -10.95 5.57 -5.63
N PHE A 265 -10.09 5.46 -6.64
CA PHE A 265 -10.47 4.76 -7.89
C PHE A 265 -10.71 3.26 -7.68
N LEU A 266 -10.03 2.61 -6.73
CA LEU A 266 -10.33 1.23 -6.37
C LEU A 266 -11.72 1.07 -5.74
N GLN A 267 -12.16 2.04 -4.93
CA GLN A 267 -13.51 2.05 -4.39
C GLN A 267 -14.56 2.23 -5.50
N GLU A 268 -14.33 3.15 -6.43
CA GLU A 268 -15.23 3.34 -7.58
C GLU A 268 -15.27 2.09 -8.48
N LEU A 269 -14.14 1.46 -8.80
CA LEU A 269 -14.11 0.19 -9.53
C LEU A 269 -14.94 -0.90 -8.85
N GLN A 270 -14.83 -1.00 -7.51
CA GLN A 270 -15.61 -1.95 -6.72
C GLN A 270 -17.10 -1.65 -6.79
N ARG A 271 -17.48 -0.38 -6.69
CA ARG A 271 -18.85 0.09 -6.77
C ARG A 271 -19.47 -0.24 -8.13
N GLU A 272 -18.82 0.15 -9.23
CA GLU A 272 -19.32 -0.10 -10.59
C GLU A 272 -19.40 -1.61 -10.89
N THR A 273 -18.43 -2.40 -10.39
CA THR A 273 -18.48 -3.86 -10.52
C THR A 273 -19.66 -4.48 -9.78
N ASN A 274 -20.01 -3.96 -8.59
CA ASN A 274 -21.18 -4.40 -7.84
C ASN A 274 -22.48 -4.07 -8.59
N THR A 275 -22.55 -2.88 -9.18
CA THR A 275 -23.72 -2.46 -9.97
C THR A 275 -23.90 -3.32 -11.22
N ILE A 276 -22.81 -3.66 -11.92
CA ILE A 276 -22.88 -4.59 -13.05
C ILE A 276 -23.41 -5.95 -12.59
N ALA A 277 -22.88 -6.49 -11.48
CA ALA A 277 -23.31 -7.79 -10.95
C ALA A 277 -24.81 -7.81 -10.59
N SER A 278 -25.37 -6.72 -10.05
CA SER A 278 -26.80 -6.64 -9.72
C SER A 278 -27.70 -6.43 -10.95
N LYS A 279 -27.22 -5.75 -11.97
CA LYS A 279 -27.94 -5.51 -13.22
C LYS A 279 -27.84 -6.67 -14.22
N ALA A 280 -26.72 -7.44 -14.22
CA ALA A 280 -26.50 -8.50 -15.14
C ALA A 280 -27.38 -9.72 -14.81
N GLN A 281 -28.20 -10.14 -15.79
CA GLN A 281 -29.00 -11.37 -15.73
C GLN A 281 -28.31 -12.52 -16.49
N ASP A 282 -27.00 -12.42 -16.68
CA ASP A 282 -26.18 -13.36 -17.45
C ASP A 282 -25.13 -14.01 -16.54
N GLY A 283 -25.10 -15.36 -16.52
CA GLY A 283 -24.21 -16.11 -15.65
C GLY A 283 -22.73 -15.93 -15.96
N GLU A 284 -22.36 -15.75 -17.26
CA GLU A 284 -20.97 -15.51 -17.66
C GLU A 284 -20.50 -14.12 -17.20
N ILE A 285 -21.35 -13.10 -17.34
CA ILE A 285 -21.06 -11.75 -16.83
C ILE A 285 -20.89 -11.77 -15.30
N ASN A 286 -21.79 -12.46 -14.58
CA ASN A 286 -21.69 -12.58 -13.13
C ASN A 286 -20.40 -13.29 -12.70
N SER A 287 -19.98 -14.35 -13.38
CA SER A 287 -18.70 -15.02 -13.12
C SER A 287 -17.51 -14.07 -13.33
N LEU A 288 -17.53 -13.27 -14.40
CA LEU A 288 -16.48 -12.28 -14.68
C LEU A 288 -16.45 -11.14 -13.64
N THR A 289 -17.60 -10.73 -13.10
CA THR A 289 -17.63 -9.72 -12.03
C THR A 289 -17.00 -10.24 -10.73
N VAL A 290 -17.16 -11.53 -10.42
CA VAL A 290 -16.48 -12.15 -9.27
C VAL A 290 -14.95 -12.13 -9.46
N VAL A 291 -14.48 -12.51 -10.66
CA VAL A 291 -13.05 -12.46 -10.99
C VAL A 291 -12.54 -11.02 -10.90
N MET A 292 -13.29 -10.04 -11.40
CA MET A 292 -12.95 -8.61 -11.34
C MET A 292 -12.81 -8.13 -9.89
N LYS A 293 -13.75 -8.48 -8.99
CA LYS A 293 -13.69 -8.14 -7.57
C LYS A 293 -12.42 -8.70 -6.90
N THR A 294 -12.11 -9.95 -7.16
CA THR A 294 -10.89 -10.59 -6.64
C THR A 294 -9.63 -9.86 -7.10
N GLU A 295 -9.60 -9.43 -8.35
CA GLU A 295 -8.46 -8.73 -8.92
C GLU A 295 -8.33 -7.29 -8.39
N ILE A 296 -9.45 -6.61 -8.12
CA ILE A 296 -9.47 -5.30 -7.47
C ILE A 296 -8.90 -5.40 -6.05
N GLU A 297 -9.25 -6.44 -5.28
CA GLU A 297 -8.69 -6.63 -3.93
C GLU A 297 -7.18 -6.88 -3.96
N LYS A 298 -6.68 -7.72 -4.87
CA LYS A 298 -5.23 -7.91 -5.06
C LYS A 298 -4.52 -6.59 -5.37
N LEU A 299 -5.12 -5.78 -6.25
CA LEU A 299 -4.56 -4.47 -6.59
C LEU A 299 -4.59 -3.52 -5.39
N ARG A 300 -5.64 -3.55 -4.56
CA ARG A 300 -5.76 -2.76 -3.34
C ARG A 300 -4.66 -3.08 -2.32
N GLU A 301 -4.35 -4.35 -2.12
CA GLU A 301 -3.26 -4.77 -1.24
C GLU A 301 -1.90 -4.22 -1.70
N GLN A 302 -1.64 -4.21 -3.01
CA GLN A 302 -0.40 -3.64 -3.54
C GLN A 302 -0.33 -2.12 -3.39
N VAL A 303 -1.44 -1.42 -3.63
CA VAL A 303 -1.53 0.05 -3.53
C VAL A 303 -1.30 0.55 -2.10
N ARG A 304 -1.74 -0.19 -1.08
CA ARG A 304 -1.53 0.16 0.33
C ARG A 304 -0.06 0.30 0.72
N ASN A 305 0.85 -0.32 -0.01
CA ASN A 305 2.28 -0.26 0.23
C ASN A 305 3.00 0.80 -0.63
N LEU A 306 2.26 1.56 -1.44
CA LEU A 306 2.80 2.61 -2.30
C LEU A 306 2.54 4.01 -1.75
N GLU A 307 3.55 4.87 -1.92
CA GLU A 307 3.55 6.30 -1.60
C GLU A 307 3.83 7.14 -2.85
#